data_88544826da8254edf24cf3ef3ba19539
#
_entry.id   88544826da8254edf24cf3ef3ba19539
#
_cell.length_a   1.000
_cell.length_b   1.000
_cell.length_c   1.000
_cell.angle_alpha   90.00
_cell.angle_beta   90.00
_cell.angle_gamma   90.00
#
_symmetry.space_group_name_H-M   'P 1'
#
loop_
_entity.id
_entity.type
_entity.pdbx_description
1 polymer ?
#
loop_
_entity_poly.entity_id
_entity_poly.type
_entity_poly.pdbx_seq_one_letter_code
_entity_poly.pdbx_strand_id
1 'polypeptide(L)'
;MPELPEAETVVRQLREHLAGAVIMNCWIGREDIIRDGFSCLDWYRGARLITASRLGKCVILHAQKACETRFLIFELGMTGLLFFTILNPSYRKHTHLTLSLSGPVPALHYWNPRRFGRVYLVDQKGLRHFAARRFGRDPLNVTWPEFREMVAVRRGRLKALLMHQQVIAGIGNIYANEILYRARLHPDRIAGRLRTTTVKRLYETMRDVLQQAIADGGSSVRDFLAPDGTKGEYRKRHLIYNKAGRPCPSCGRAIQRLPGERSSFVCLSCQPREKRPSWRPRGGRSGEEKGTEEARNSRP
;
A
#
# COMPACT_ATOMS: atom_id res chain seq x y z
N MET A 1 -9.13 -2.11 5.30
CA MET A 1 -8.50 -2.63 4.07
C MET A 1 -7.10 -3.06 4.45
N PRO A 2 -6.74 -4.31 4.27
CA PRO A 2 -5.37 -4.75 4.48
C PRO A 2 -4.38 -3.96 3.60
N GLU A 3 -3.28 -3.52 4.19
CA GLU A 3 -2.15 -2.88 3.52
C GLU A 3 -0.92 -3.81 3.64
N LEU A 4 0.28 -3.32 3.38
CA LEU A 4 1.49 -4.13 3.40
C LEU A 4 1.71 -4.87 4.74
N PRO A 5 1.61 -4.22 5.92
CA PRO A 5 1.86 -4.93 7.18
C PRO A 5 0.87 -6.06 7.46
N GLU A 6 -0.41 -5.87 7.12
CA GLU A 6 -1.42 -6.91 7.26
C GLU A 6 -1.15 -8.09 6.33
N ALA A 7 -0.81 -7.82 5.06
CA ALA A 7 -0.45 -8.86 4.11
C ALA A 7 0.82 -9.62 4.52
N GLU A 8 1.82 -8.93 5.09
CA GLU A 8 3.04 -9.55 5.61
C GLU A 8 2.75 -10.44 6.82
N THR A 9 1.87 -10.00 7.73
CA THR A 9 1.42 -10.82 8.88
C THR A 9 0.78 -12.11 8.41
N VAL A 10 -0.12 -12.03 7.42
CA VAL A 10 -0.73 -13.21 6.81
C VAL A 10 0.34 -14.14 6.23
N VAL A 11 1.26 -13.61 5.42
CA VAL A 11 2.32 -14.40 4.78
C VAL A 11 3.20 -15.13 5.80
N ARG A 12 3.55 -14.48 6.91
CA ARG A 12 4.36 -15.11 7.97
C ARG A 12 3.67 -16.31 8.57
N GLN A 13 2.39 -16.19 8.93
CA GLN A 13 1.62 -17.31 9.46
C GLN A 13 1.43 -18.43 8.42
N LEU A 14 1.19 -18.10 7.14
CA LEU A 14 1.09 -19.11 6.10
C LEU A 14 2.41 -19.86 5.89
N ARG A 15 3.55 -19.19 5.98
CA ARG A 15 4.86 -19.86 5.94
C ARG A 15 5.06 -20.83 7.07
N GLU A 16 4.73 -20.39 8.26
CA GLU A 16 4.91 -21.18 9.50
C GLU A 16 4.02 -22.43 9.50
N HIS A 17 2.77 -22.29 9.10
CA HIS A 17 1.76 -23.34 9.32
C HIS A 17 1.49 -24.20 8.08
N LEU A 18 1.76 -23.71 6.87
CA LEU A 18 1.40 -24.42 5.64
C LEU A 18 2.57 -24.97 4.84
N ALA A 19 3.81 -24.67 5.21
CA ALA A 19 4.97 -25.22 4.50
C ALA A 19 4.97 -26.76 4.56
N GLY A 20 5.09 -27.39 3.38
CA GLY A 20 5.07 -28.86 3.25
C GLY A 20 3.67 -29.49 3.13
N ALA A 21 2.58 -28.77 3.46
CA ALA A 21 1.24 -29.29 3.30
C ALA A 21 0.89 -29.57 1.82
N VAL A 22 0.13 -30.63 1.57
CA VAL A 22 -0.37 -30.98 0.24
C VAL A 22 -1.80 -30.50 0.09
N ILE A 23 -2.11 -29.87 -1.04
CA ILE A 23 -3.48 -29.47 -1.40
C ILE A 23 -4.24 -30.72 -1.81
N MET A 24 -5.14 -31.18 -0.94
CA MET A 24 -5.96 -32.38 -1.19
C MET A 24 -7.13 -32.09 -2.10
N ASN A 25 -7.75 -30.93 -1.93
CA ASN A 25 -8.89 -30.50 -2.75
C ASN A 25 -8.98 -28.96 -2.82
N CYS A 26 -9.60 -28.46 -3.88
CA CYS A 26 -9.92 -27.05 -4.08
C CYS A 26 -11.43 -26.92 -4.27
N TRP A 27 -12.11 -26.32 -3.30
CA TRP A 27 -13.53 -25.97 -3.43
C TRP A 27 -13.68 -24.50 -3.81
N ILE A 28 -14.50 -24.22 -4.81
CA ILE A 28 -14.81 -22.87 -5.29
C ILE A 28 -16.29 -22.62 -5.07
N GLY A 29 -16.62 -21.65 -4.20
CA GLY A 29 -18.00 -21.24 -3.96
C GLY A 29 -18.53 -20.29 -5.04
N ARG A 30 -17.62 -19.58 -5.73
CA ARG A 30 -17.93 -18.66 -6.83
C ARG A 30 -16.76 -18.56 -7.79
N GLU A 31 -17.02 -18.87 -9.06
CA GLU A 31 -15.99 -18.84 -10.11
C GLU A 31 -15.47 -17.44 -10.39
N ASP A 32 -16.33 -16.41 -10.31
CA ASP A 32 -15.97 -15.01 -10.57
C ASP A 32 -14.94 -14.42 -9.60
N ILE A 33 -14.62 -15.12 -8.50
CA ILE A 33 -13.52 -14.75 -7.61
C ILE A 33 -12.16 -15.05 -8.23
N ILE A 34 -12.09 -16.05 -9.12
CA ILE A 34 -10.87 -16.39 -9.85
C ILE A 34 -10.82 -15.53 -11.09
N ARG A 35 -9.88 -14.59 -11.12
CA ARG A 35 -9.75 -13.64 -12.23
C ARG A 35 -8.98 -14.20 -13.41
N ASP A 36 -8.07 -15.14 -13.15
CA ASP A 36 -7.23 -15.76 -14.16
C ASP A 36 -6.85 -17.19 -13.76
N GLY A 37 -6.74 -18.09 -14.72
CA GLY A 37 -6.27 -19.45 -14.55
C GLY A 37 -7.29 -20.45 -13.98
N PHE A 38 -8.60 -20.17 -14.07
CA PHE A 38 -9.63 -21.10 -13.55
C PHE A 38 -9.49 -22.52 -14.14
N SER A 39 -9.18 -22.65 -15.43
CA SER A 39 -8.93 -23.93 -16.11
C SER A 39 -7.73 -24.72 -15.54
N CYS A 40 -6.86 -24.06 -14.78
CA CYS A 40 -5.69 -24.68 -14.14
C CYS A 40 -5.98 -25.17 -12.71
N LEU A 41 -7.20 -25.06 -12.21
CA LEU A 41 -7.54 -25.37 -10.82
C LEU A 41 -7.19 -26.81 -10.43
N ASP A 42 -7.46 -27.78 -11.30
CA ASP A 42 -7.19 -29.18 -11.04
C ASP A 42 -5.68 -29.50 -10.89
N TRP A 43 -4.82 -28.68 -11.48
CA TRP A 43 -3.39 -28.83 -11.32
C TRP A 43 -2.96 -28.73 -9.85
N TYR A 44 -3.63 -27.86 -9.09
CA TYR A 44 -3.28 -27.63 -7.68
C TYR A 44 -3.61 -28.80 -6.75
N ARG A 45 -4.51 -29.69 -7.15
CA ARG A 45 -4.78 -30.94 -6.41
C ARG A 45 -3.55 -31.84 -6.44
N GLY A 46 -3.08 -32.25 -5.27
CA GLY A 46 -1.84 -33.02 -5.08
C GLY A 46 -0.57 -32.17 -5.10
N ALA A 47 -0.66 -30.85 -5.32
CA ALA A 47 0.51 -29.98 -5.21
C ALA A 47 0.89 -29.70 -3.75
N ARG A 48 2.20 -29.62 -3.48
CA ARG A 48 2.77 -29.30 -2.16
C ARG A 48 2.96 -27.79 -2.03
N LEU A 49 2.51 -27.20 -0.95
CA LEU A 49 2.80 -25.82 -0.59
C LEU A 49 4.26 -25.70 -0.11
N ILE A 50 5.08 -24.94 -0.82
CA ILE A 50 6.51 -24.78 -0.51
C ILE A 50 6.73 -23.62 0.45
N THR A 51 6.08 -22.48 0.17
CA THR A 51 6.20 -21.25 0.96
C THR A 51 5.08 -20.28 0.61
N ALA A 52 5.04 -19.15 1.31
CA ALA A 52 4.24 -18.00 0.95
C ALA A 52 5.12 -16.75 0.78
N SER A 53 4.73 -15.84 -0.08
CA SER A 53 5.40 -14.54 -0.25
C SER A 53 4.39 -13.41 -0.38
N ARG A 54 4.88 -12.19 -0.24
CA ARG A 54 4.07 -10.97 -0.40
C ARG A 54 4.50 -10.20 -1.64
N LEU A 55 3.53 -9.65 -2.35
CA LEU A 55 3.77 -8.68 -3.41
C LEU A 55 2.83 -7.49 -3.21
N GLY A 56 3.37 -6.37 -2.74
CA GLY A 56 2.56 -5.22 -2.32
C GLY A 56 1.57 -5.60 -1.21
N LYS A 57 0.27 -5.65 -1.53
CA LYS A 57 -0.82 -6.04 -0.61
C LYS A 57 -1.37 -7.43 -0.92
N CYS A 58 -0.76 -8.15 -1.85
CA CYS A 58 -1.17 -9.49 -2.24
C CYS A 58 -0.39 -10.54 -1.45
N VAL A 59 -1.07 -11.63 -1.13
CA VAL A 59 -0.52 -12.86 -0.55
C VAL A 59 -0.35 -13.87 -1.68
N ILE A 60 0.79 -14.55 -1.76
CA ILE A 60 1.10 -15.52 -2.80
C ILE A 60 1.50 -16.83 -2.14
N LEU A 61 0.76 -17.89 -2.42
CA LEU A 61 1.17 -19.26 -2.10
C LEU A 61 1.96 -19.84 -3.27
N HIS A 62 3.07 -20.48 -2.97
CA HIS A 62 3.91 -21.20 -3.93
C HIS A 62 3.58 -22.69 -3.81
N ALA A 63 2.99 -23.27 -4.86
CA ALA A 63 2.64 -24.67 -4.93
C ALA A 63 3.55 -25.40 -5.94
N GLN A 64 4.05 -26.58 -5.59
CA GLN A 64 4.91 -27.40 -6.43
C GLN A 64 4.30 -28.77 -6.65
N LYS A 65 4.35 -29.24 -7.88
CA LYS A 65 3.99 -30.61 -8.26
C LYS A 65 5.01 -31.13 -9.24
N ALA A 66 5.70 -32.21 -8.89
CA ALA A 66 6.89 -32.67 -9.59
C ALA A 66 7.93 -31.52 -9.74
N CYS A 67 8.38 -31.22 -10.95
CA CYS A 67 9.33 -30.14 -11.23
C CYS A 67 8.69 -28.78 -11.54
N GLU A 68 7.36 -28.68 -11.54
CA GLU A 68 6.64 -27.45 -11.87
C GLU A 68 6.20 -26.71 -10.62
N THR A 69 6.40 -25.37 -10.62
CA THR A 69 5.91 -24.47 -9.57
C THR A 69 4.86 -23.53 -10.15
N ARG A 70 3.71 -23.45 -9.47
CA ARG A 70 2.63 -22.47 -9.75
C ARG A 70 2.26 -21.68 -8.50
N PHE A 71 1.49 -20.63 -8.70
CA PHE A 71 1.22 -19.62 -7.69
C PHE A 71 -0.28 -19.36 -7.57
N LEU A 72 -0.76 -19.33 -6.31
CA LEU A 72 -2.09 -18.80 -6.00
C LEU A 72 -1.88 -17.39 -5.42
N ILE A 73 -2.33 -16.37 -6.13
CA ILE A 73 -2.23 -14.98 -5.72
C ILE A 73 -3.58 -14.53 -5.15
N PHE A 74 -3.59 -14.09 -3.91
CA PHE A 74 -4.77 -13.56 -3.23
C PHE A 74 -4.67 -12.04 -3.13
N GLU A 75 -5.50 -11.31 -3.86
CA GLU A 75 -5.77 -9.89 -3.60
C GLU A 75 -6.80 -9.82 -2.47
N LEU A 76 -6.41 -9.32 -1.31
CA LEU A 76 -7.33 -9.21 -0.18
C LEU A 76 -8.38 -8.10 -0.39
N GLY A 77 -8.11 -7.14 -1.27
CA GLY A 77 -9.01 -6.02 -1.52
C GLY A 77 -9.27 -5.20 -0.26
N MET A 78 -10.54 -4.92 0.03
CA MET A 78 -10.90 -4.11 1.19
C MET A 78 -11.24 -4.94 2.43
N THR A 79 -11.73 -6.16 2.24
CA THR A 79 -12.29 -7.00 3.32
C THR A 79 -11.90 -8.47 3.19
N GLY A 80 -11.10 -8.84 2.19
CA GLY A 80 -10.65 -10.23 2.02
C GLY A 80 -9.76 -10.67 3.18
N LEU A 81 -9.99 -11.88 3.66
CA LEU A 81 -9.24 -12.53 4.73
C LEU A 81 -8.92 -13.97 4.35
N LEU A 82 -7.84 -14.47 4.89
CA LEU A 82 -7.45 -15.87 4.82
C LEU A 82 -7.51 -16.46 6.22
N PHE A 83 -8.21 -17.59 6.40
CA PHE A 83 -8.38 -18.25 7.70
C PHE A 83 -7.97 -19.72 7.64
N PHE A 84 -7.37 -20.22 8.68
CA PHE A 84 -7.14 -21.65 8.88
C PHE A 84 -8.41 -22.40 9.31
N THR A 85 -9.30 -21.70 10.01
CA THR A 85 -10.57 -22.24 10.49
C THR A 85 -11.67 -21.20 10.35
N ILE A 86 -12.87 -21.61 10.00
CA ILE A 86 -14.03 -20.72 9.98
C ILE A 86 -14.44 -20.41 11.42
N LEU A 87 -14.00 -19.25 11.91
CA LEU A 87 -14.18 -18.80 13.29
C LEU A 87 -15.64 -18.54 13.68
N ASN A 88 -16.49 -18.23 12.69
CA ASN A 88 -17.89 -17.90 12.89
C ASN A 88 -18.71 -18.44 11.71
N PRO A 89 -19.88 -19.06 11.94
CA PRO A 89 -20.76 -19.56 10.87
C PRO A 89 -21.12 -18.50 9.80
N SER A 90 -21.19 -17.21 10.17
CA SER A 90 -21.47 -16.14 9.22
C SER A 90 -20.39 -15.98 8.13
N TYR A 91 -19.17 -16.43 8.38
CA TYR A 91 -18.10 -16.40 7.39
C TYR A 91 -18.32 -17.39 6.24
N ARG A 92 -19.09 -18.49 6.46
CA ARG A 92 -19.39 -19.48 5.41
C ARG A 92 -20.02 -18.85 4.19
N LYS A 93 -20.97 -17.93 4.37
CA LYS A 93 -21.71 -17.26 3.28
C LYS A 93 -20.81 -16.54 2.26
N HIS A 94 -19.64 -16.07 2.71
CA HIS A 94 -18.72 -15.27 1.88
C HIS A 94 -17.34 -15.91 1.75
N THR A 95 -17.20 -17.18 2.10
CA THR A 95 -16.03 -17.98 1.75
C THR A 95 -16.18 -18.43 0.31
N HIS A 96 -15.26 -18.00 -0.53
CA HIS A 96 -15.35 -18.19 -1.99
C HIS A 96 -14.32 -19.18 -2.54
N LEU A 97 -13.28 -19.50 -1.77
CA LEU A 97 -12.32 -20.54 -2.07
C LEU A 97 -11.91 -21.23 -0.77
N THR A 98 -11.83 -22.56 -0.79
CA THR A 98 -11.29 -23.38 0.28
C THR A 98 -10.28 -24.36 -0.30
N LEU A 99 -9.06 -24.34 0.22
CA LEU A 99 -8.07 -25.38 -0.01
C LEU A 99 -8.14 -26.37 1.15
N SER A 100 -8.50 -27.62 0.89
CA SER A 100 -8.34 -28.70 1.87
C SER A 100 -6.89 -29.16 1.85
N LEU A 101 -6.28 -29.28 3.02
CA LEU A 101 -4.84 -29.48 3.14
C LEU A 101 -4.54 -30.74 3.95
N SER A 102 -3.40 -31.37 3.66
CA SER A 102 -2.82 -32.38 4.56
C SER A 102 -2.09 -31.71 5.72
N GLY A 103 -1.99 -32.42 6.86
CA GLY A 103 -1.21 -31.95 8.02
C GLY A 103 -2.05 -31.24 9.09
N PRO A 104 -1.41 -30.50 10.01
CA PRO A 104 -2.06 -29.97 11.21
C PRO A 104 -3.09 -28.87 10.92
N VAL A 105 -2.95 -28.14 9.83
CA VAL A 105 -3.94 -27.16 9.37
C VAL A 105 -4.78 -27.81 8.26
N PRO A 106 -6.03 -28.21 8.53
CA PRO A 106 -6.82 -29.01 7.59
C PRO A 106 -7.34 -28.21 6.39
N ALA A 107 -7.39 -26.87 6.49
CA ALA A 107 -7.90 -26.04 5.40
C ALA A 107 -7.35 -24.61 5.45
N LEU A 108 -7.38 -23.95 4.27
CA LEU A 108 -7.21 -22.52 4.14
C LEU A 108 -8.45 -21.96 3.42
N HIS A 109 -9.12 -21.03 4.06
CA HIS A 109 -10.34 -20.41 3.56
C HIS A 109 -10.10 -18.97 3.11
N TYR A 110 -10.55 -18.61 1.91
CA TYR A 110 -10.57 -17.24 1.44
C TYR A 110 -11.97 -16.65 1.54
N TRP A 111 -12.16 -15.74 2.48
CA TRP A 111 -13.39 -15.01 2.75
C TRP A 111 -13.32 -13.60 2.19
N ASN A 112 -14.36 -13.15 1.45
CA ASN A 112 -14.37 -11.83 0.85
C ASN A 112 -15.80 -11.31 0.60
N PRO A 113 -16.48 -10.76 1.62
CA PRO A 113 -17.91 -10.41 1.54
C PRO A 113 -18.21 -9.32 0.50
N ARG A 114 -17.28 -8.39 0.28
CA ARG A 114 -17.46 -7.30 -0.68
C ARG A 114 -16.97 -7.64 -2.09
N ARG A 115 -16.31 -8.76 -2.27
CA ARG A 115 -15.80 -9.28 -3.55
C ARG A 115 -14.90 -8.31 -4.33
N PHE A 116 -14.19 -7.41 -3.64
CA PHE A 116 -13.20 -6.52 -4.25
C PHE A 116 -11.84 -7.16 -4.41
N GLY A 117 -11.56 -8.21 -3.66
CA GLY A 117 -10.39 -9.04 -3.87
C GLY A 117 -10.60 -10.05 -4.99
N ARG A 118 -9.52 -10.65 -5.45
CA ARG A 118 -9.49 -11.63 -6.55
C ARG A 118 -8.44 -12.70 -6.24
N VAL A 119 -8.60 -13.84 -6.91
CA VAL A 119 -7.62 -14.92 -6.90
C VAL A 119 -7.10 -15.10 -8.33
N TYR A 120 -5.79 -15.38 -8.46
CA TYR A 120 -5.16 -15.69 -9.73
C TYR A 120 -4.38 -16.99 -9.56
N LEU A 121 -4.54 -17.89 -10.52
CA LEU A 121 -3.89 -19.18 -10.58
C LEU A 121 -2.92 -19.14 -11.76
N VAL A 122 -1.63 -18.96 -11.49
CA VAL A 122 -0.66 -18.63 -12.54
C VAL A 122 0.61 -19.45 -12.41
N ASP A 123 1.30 -19.59 -13.53
CA ASP A 123 2.68 -20.11 -13.60
C ASP A 123 3.70 -18.98 -13.31
N GLN A 124 5.00 -19.30 -13.46
CA GLN A 124 6.10 -18.35 -13.26
C GLN A 124 6.04 -17.15 -14.23
N LYS A 125 5.60 -17.37 -15.47
CA LYS A 125 5.46 -16.31 -16.47
C LYS A 125 4.29 -15.37 -16.11
N GLY A 126 3.17 -15.95 -15.71
CA GLY A 126 1.99 -15.22 -15.24
C GLY A 126 2.28 -14.40 -13.99
N LEU A 127 3.02 -14.95 -13.01
CA LEU A 127 3.45 -14.20 -11.83
C LEU A 127 4.34 -12.99 -12.18
N ARG A 128 5.32 -13.18 -13.06
CA ARG A 128 6.17 -12.06 -13.53
C ARG A 128 5.34 -10.98 -14.23
N HIS A 129 4.43 -11.37 -15.09
CA HIS A 129 3.55 -10.44 -15.78
C HIS A 129 2.63 -9.68 -14.81
N PHE A 130 2.02 -10.39 -13.85
CA PHE A 130 1.19 -9.80 -12.80
C PHE A 130 1.98 -8.76 -11.98
N ALA A 131 3.20 -9.09 -11.58
CA ALA A 131 4.08 -8.23 -10.80
C ALA A 131 4.46 -6.96 -11.57
N ALA A 132 4.99 -7.11 -12.78
CA ALA A 132 5.52 -6.01 -13.58
C ALA A 132 4.46 -4.95 -13.93
N ARG A 133 3.20 -5.35 -14.13
CA ARG A 133 2.11 -4.42 -14.48
C ARG A 133 1.55 -3.65 -13.29
N ARG A 134 1.69 -4.15 -12.07
CA ARG A 134 0.92 -3.66 -10.92
C ARG A 134 1.75 -3.04 -9.82
N PHE A 135 3.00 -3.46 -9.68
CA PHE A 135 3.79 -3.13 -8.50
C PHE A 135 5.16 -2.57 -8.85
N GLY A 136 5.51 -1.50 -8.16
CA GLY A 136 6.85 -0.93 -8.15
C GLY A 136 7.71 -1.54 -7.04
N ARG A 137 8.61 -0.73 -6.47
CA ARG A 137 9.55 -1.17 -5.43
C ARG A 137 8.83 -1.52 -4.14
N ASP A 138 9.29 -2.57 -3.49
CA ASP A 138 8.86 -2.90 -2.13
C ASP A 138 9.52 -1.95 -1.12
N PRO A 139 8.75 -1.26 -0.26
CA PRO A 139 9.30 -0.26 0.67
C PRO A 139 10.20 -0.85 1.76
N LEU A 140 10.11 -2.16 2.02
CA LEU A 140 11.01 -2.83 2.96
C LEU A 140 12.37 -3.17 2.36
N ASN A 141 12.42 -3.37 1.03
CA ASN A 141 13.60 -3.83 0.30
C ASN A 141 14.28 -2.73 -0.52
N VAL A 142 13.54 -1.65 -0.86
CA VAL A 142 14.11 -0.53 -1.62
C VAL A 142 15.31 0.07 -0.87
N THR A 143 16.43 0.24 -1.58
CA THR A 143 17.63 0.87 -1.01
C THR A 143 17.49 2.39 -0.92
N TRP A 144 18.33 3.02 -0.10
CA TRP A 144 18.35 4.48 0.01
C TRP A 144 18.61 5.19 -1.33
N PRO A 145 19.60 4.81 -2.15
CA PRO A 145 19.83 5.42 -3.45
C PRO A 145 18.61 5.32 -4.38
N GLU A 146 17.99 4.13 -4.48
CA GLU A 146 16.81 3.90 -5.29
C GLU A 146 15.61 4.75 -4.82
N PHE A 147 15.37 4.81 -3.50
CA PHE A 147 14.28 5.61 -2.95
C PHE A 147 14.48 7.10 -3.21
N ARG A 148 15.71 7.61 -3.03
CA ARG A 148 16.07 9.00 -3.30
C ARG A 148 15.80 9.36 -4.76
N GLU A 149 16.26 8.54 -5.69
CA GLU A 149 16.06 8.75 -7.12
C GLU A 149 14.56 8.71 -7.47
N MET A 150 13.85 7.70 -6.97
CA MET A 150 12.41 7.55 -7.18
C MET A 150 11.63 8.79 -6.74
N VAL A 151 11.98 9.40 -5.61
CA VAL A 151 11.34 10.62 -5.11
C VAL A 151 11.72 11.85 -5.93
N ALA A 152 13.00 11.99 -6.30
CA ALA A 152 13.55 13.17 -6.98
C ALA A 152 12.90 13.44 -8.34
N VAL A 153 12.59 12.39 -9.11
CA VAL A 153 12.01 12.52 -10.45
C VAL A 153 10.48 12.79 -10.44
N ARG A 154 9.83 12.81 -9.27
CA ARG A 154 8.36 12.88 -9.16
C ARG A 154 7.87 14.32 -8.93
N ARG A 155 6.93 14.76 -9.77
CA ARG A 155 6.30 16.09 -9.68
C ARG A 155 4.96 16.08 -8.92
N GLY A 156 4.49 14.92 -8.52
CA GLY A 156 3.23 14.73 -7.81
C GLY A 156 3.30 15.02 -6.31
N ARG A 157 2.12 15.04 -5.67
CA ARG A 157 1.97 15.20 -4.22
C ARG A 157 2.56 13.99 -3.49
N LEU A 158 3.18 14.23 -2.36
CA LEU A 158 3.93 13.22 -1.61
C LEU A 158 3.06 12.05 -1.13
N LYS A 159 1.84 12.34 -0.65
CA LYS A 159 0.90 11.27 -0.26
C LYS A 159 0.48 10.40 -1.46
N ALA A 160 0.20 11.03 -2.60
CA ALA A 160 -0.14 10.32 -3.82
C ALA A 160 1.01 9.41 -4.27
N LEU A 161 2.25 9.90 -4.19
CA LEU A 161 3.45 9.10 -4.47
C LEU A 161 3.53 7.86 -3.58
N LEU A 162 3.41 8.02 -2.25
CA LEU A 162 3.49 6.90 -1.30
C LEU A 162 2.39 5.85 -1.51
N MET A 163 1.24 6.26 -2.05
CA MET A 163 0.11 5.36 -2.29
C MET A 163 0.07 4.78 -3.71
N HIS A 164 0.99 5.21 -4.59
CA HIS A 164 1.02 4.77 -5.99
C HIS A 164 1.69 3.41 -6.11
N GLN A 165 0.88 2.35 -6.23
CA GLN A 165 1.35 0.96 -6.15
C GLN A 165 2.40 0.58 -7.20
N GLN A 166 2.39 1.20 -8.38
CA GLN A 166 3.39 0.98 -9.43
C GLN A 166 4.71 1.74 -9.17
N VAL A 167 4.78 2.55 -8.13
CA VAL A 167 6.00 3.26 -7.72
C VAL A 167 6.57 2.63 -6.46
N ILE A 168 5.76 2.58 -5.41
CA ILE A 168 6.08 1.92 -4.15
C ILE A 168 4.89 1.05 -3.72
N ALA A 169 5.12 -0.24 -3.60
CA ALA A 169 4.05 -1.22 -3.44
C ALA A 169 3.66 -1.41 -1.97
N GLY A 170 2.37 -1.54 -1.71
CA GLY A 170 1.88 -1.98 -0.41
C GLY A 170 1.45 -0.88 0.56
N ILE A 171 1.95 0.34 0.44
CA ILE A 171 1.51 1.45 1.28
C ILE A 171 0.09 1.87 0.86
N GLY A 172 -0.79 2.04 1.84
CA GLY A 172 -2.14 2.54 1.63
C GLY A 172 -2.42 3.78 2.48
N ASN A 173 -3.71 4.05 2.70
CA ASN A 173 -4.11 5.31 3.34
C ASN A 173 -3.75 5.38 4.83
N ILE A 174 -3.76 4.26 5.54
CA ILE A 174 -3.41 4.23 6.97
C ILE A 174 -1.94 4.62 7.11
N TYR A 175 -1.07 3.83 6.51
CA TYR A 175 0.38 4.01 6.69
C TYR A 175 0.90 5.27 6.01
N ALA A 176 0.34 5.71 4.87
CA ALA A 176 0.73 6.99 4.27
C ALA A 176 0.48 8.17 5.22
N ASN A 177 -0.64 8.21 5.95
CA ASN A 177 -0.90 9.26 6.94
C ASN A 177 0.07 9.17 8.12
N GLU A 178 0.28 7.98 8.70
CA GLU A 178 1.16 7.78 9.83
C GLU A 178 2.63 8.11 9.51
N ILE A 179 3.12 7.67 8.35
CA ILE A 179 4.47 7.97 7.85
C ILE A 179 4.65 9.48 7.68
N LEU A 180 3.74 10.15 7.00
CA LEU A 180 3.85 11.59 6.74
C LEU A 180 3.78 12.41 8.03
N TYR A 181 2.93 12.01 8.98
CA TYR A 181 2.87 12.67 10.27
C TYR A 181 4.19 12.53 11.05
N ARG A 182 4.71 11.31 11.19
CA ARG A 182 5.97 11.05 11.89
C ARG A 182 7.17 11.71 11.20
N ALA A 183 7.16 11.76 9.86
CA ALA A 183 8.16 12.49 9.09
C ALA A 183 7.96 14.01 9.11
N ARG A 184 6.91 14.55 9.76
CA ARG A 184 6.55 15.98 9.79
C ARG A 184 6.42 16.59 8.40
N LEU A 185 5.76 15.87 7.48
CA LEU A 185 5.58 16.27 6.09
C LEU A 185 4.10 16.43 5.75
N HIS A 186 3.75 17.59 5.17
CA HIS A 186 2.39 17.81 4.68
C HIS A 186 2.11 16.89 3.49
N PRO A 187 0.94 16.23 3.38
CA PRO A 187 0.61 15.31 2.30
C PRO A 187 0.67 15.93 0.90
N ASP A 188 0.43 17.23 0.78
CA ASP A 188 0.43 17.94 -0.50
C ASP A 188 1.81 18.49 -0.91
N ARG A 189 2.87 18.27 -0.15
CA ARG A 189 4.22 18.66 -0.61
C ARG A 189 4.57 17.94 -1.90
N ILE A 190 5.27 18.64 -2.76
CA ILE A 190 5.74 18.06 -4.04
C ILE A 190 6.98 17.21 -3.77
N ALA A 191 6.92 15.92 -4.16
CA ALA A 191 7.95 14.94 -3.85
C ALA A 191 9.35 15.38 -4.35
N GLY A 192 9.50 15.70 -5.62
CA GLY A 192 10.78 16.10 -6.22
C GLY A 192 11.33 17.47 -5.77
N ARG A 193 10.60 18.22 -4.93
CA ARG A 193 11.09 19.48 -4.33
C ARG A 193 11.63 19.30 -2.92
N LEU A 194 11.63 18.07 -2.41
CA LEU A 194 12.15 17.79 -1.07
C LEU A 194 13.68 17.84 -1.08
N ARG A 195 14.25 18.44 -0.02
CA ARG A 195 15.69 18.38 0.22
C ARG A 195 16.10 16.94 0.53
N THR A 196 17.32 16.55 0.16
CA THR A 196 17.85 15.20 0.38
C THR A 196 17.73 14.73 1.83
N THR A 197 18.01 15.61 2.81
CA THR A 197 17.85 15.32 4.24
C THR A 197 16.40 15.01 4.62
N THR A 198 15.45 15.69 3.99
CA THR A 198 14.01 15.44 4.19
C THR A 198 13.58 14.11 3.58
N VAL A 199 14.09 13.78 2.41
CA VAL A 199 13.85 12.48 1.75
C VAL A 199 14.44 11.34 2.59
N LYS A 200 15.64 11.54 3.17
CA LYS A 200 16.28 10.55 4.06
C LYS A 200 15.41 10.28 5.28
N ARG A 201 14.93 11.32 5.97
CA ARG A 201 14.01 11.17 7.10
C ARG A 201 12.72 10.45 6.69
N LEU A 202 12.15 10.79 5.53
CA LEU A 202 10.95 10.08 5.02
C LEU A 202 11.22 8.59 4.81
N TYR A 203 12.36 8.25 4.22
CA TYR A 203 12.78 6.87 3.98
C TYR A 203 12.89 6.07 5.28
N GLU A 204 13.61 6.62 6.25
CA GLU A 204 13.81 5.99 7.57
C GLU A 204 12.48 5.83 8.29
N THR A 205 11.70 6.92 8.40
CA THR A 205 10.37 6.89 9.03
C THR A 205 9.43 5.89 8.36
N MET A 206 9.45 5.77 7.04
CA MET A 206 8.63 4.80 6.31
C MET A 206 8.97 3.37 6.72
N ARG A 207 10.25 3.04 6.77
CA ARG A 207 10.71 1.70 7.17
C ARG A 207 10.35 1.39 8.62
N ASP A 208 10.60 2.32 9.53
CA ASP A 208 10.30 2.17 10.97
C ASP A 208 8.80 1.93 11.20
N VAL A 209 7.95 2.74 10.58
CA VAL A 209 6.50 2.61 10.69
C VAL A 209 6.01 1.25 10.19
N LEU A 210 6.51 0.81 9.02
CA LEU A 210 6.09 -0.46 8.43
C LEU A 210 6.62 -1.66 9.23
N GLN A 211 7.87 -1.63 9.67
CA GLN A 211 8.46 -2.69 10.49
C GLN A 211 7.75 -2.81 11.84
N GLN A 212 7.49 -1.68 12.52
CA GLN A 212 6.74 -1.68 13.75
C GLN A 212 5.32 -2.20 13.57
N ALA A 213 4.65 -1.81 12.47
CA ALA A 213 3.31 -2.30 12.17
C ALA A 213 3.29 -3.80 11.91
N ILE A 214 4.30 -4.34 11.25
CA ILE A 214 4.46 -5.79 11.05
C ILE A 214 4.69 -6.51 12.38
N ALA A 215 5.55 -5.97 13.23
CA ALA A 215 5.81 -6.54 14.56
C ALA A 215 4.56 -6.60 15.43
N ASP A 216 3.68 -5.59 15.32
CA ASP A 216 2.40 -5.53 16.03
C ASP A 216 1.26 -6.31 15.30
N GLY A 217 1.54 -7.09 14.26
CA GLY A 217 0.54 -7.87 13.51
C GLY A 217 -0.38 -7.06 12.61
N GLY A 218 -0.02 -5.81 12.25
CA GLY A 218 -0.82 -4.90 11.43
C GLY A 218 -1.88 -4.12 12.21
N SER A 219 -2.70 -3.38 11.48
CA SER A 219 -3.78 -2.54 12.02
C SER A 219 -5.14 -3.18 11.83
N SER A 220 -5.72 -3.77 12.86
CA SER A 220 -7.13 -4.20 12.85
C SER A 220 -8.05 -3.00 13.09
N VAL A 221 -8.20 -2.15 12.04
CA VAL A 221 -9.03 -0.94 12.15
C VAL A 221 -10.53 -1.27 12.16
N ARG A 222 -10.95 -2.28 11.37
CA ARG A 222 -12.32 -2.79 11.31
C ARG A 222 -12.32 -4.31 11.45
N ASP A 223 -12.10 -5.00 10.34
CA ASP A 223 -12.42 -6.42 10.20
C ASP A 223 -11.18 -7.28 9.90
N PHE A 224 -9.97 -6.70 9.92
CA PHE A 224 -8.77 -7.49 9.65
C PHE A 224 -8.49 -8.43 10.81
N LEU A 225 -8.33 -9.71 10.45
CA LEU A 225 -7.86 -10.79 11.32
C LEU A 225 -6.73 -11.52 10.58
N ALA A 226 -5.73 -11.96 11.32
CA ALA A 226 -4.72 -12.87 10.82
C ALA A 226 -5.32 -14.28 10.59
N PRO A 227 -4.65 -15.19 9.88
CA PRO A 227 -5.19 -16.52 9.56
C PRO A 227 -5.60 -17.37 10.76
N ASP A 228 -4.95 -17.18 11.91
CA ASP A 228 -5.29 -17.82 13.19
C ASP A 228 -6.44 -17.14 13.95
N GLY A 229 -6.98 -16.03 13.41
CA GLY A 229 -8.04 -15.24 14.02
C GLY A 229 -7.56 -14.13 14.95
N THR A 230 -6.26 -13.96 15.14
CA THR A 230 -5.72 -12.90 15.99
C THR A 230 -5.87 -11.51 15.36
N LYS A 231 -5.97 -10.48 16.20
CA LYS A 231 -6.07 -9.08 15.79
C LYS A 231 -4.72 -8.41 15.87
N GLY A 232 -4.41 -7.61 14.85
CA GLY A 232 -3.23 -6.74 14.91
C GLY A 232 -3.42 -5.57 15.88
N GLU A 233 -2.37 -5.22 16.60
CA GLU A 233 -2.35 -4.25 17.70
C GLU A 233 -1.88 -2.85 17.28
N TYR A 234 -1.35 -2.68 16.06
CA TYR A 234 -0.78 -1.41 15.60
C TYR A 234 -1.79 -0.25 15.61
N ARG A 235 -3.10 -0.54 15.54
CA ARG A 235 -4.15 0.47 15.71
C ARG A 235 -3.97 1.29 16.99
N LYS A 236 -3.47 0.72 18.07
CA LYS A 236 -3.21 1.40 19.34
C LYS A 236 -2.11 2.46 19.20
N ARG A 237 -1.21 2.30 18.23
CA ARG A 237 -0.10 3.22 17.94
C ARG A 237 -0.41 4.27 16.88
N HIS A 238 -1.62 4.30 16.31
CA HIS A 238 -1.98 5.37 15.39
C HIS A 238 -1.90 6.72 16.08
N LEU A 239 -1.19 7.65 15.47
CA LEU A 239 -1.04 9.02 15.98
C LEU A 239 -2.00 10.00 15.32
N ILE A 240 -2.32 9.80 14.03
CA ILE A 240 -3.10 10.76 13.28
C ILE A 240 -4.25 10.15 12.47
N TYR A 241 -4.11 8.91 12.01
CA TYR A 241 -5.11 8.30 11.13
C TYR A 241 -6.47 8.16 11.82
N ASN A 242 -7.52 8.71 11.18
CA ASN A 242 -8.91 8.73 11.67
C ASN A 242 -9.11 9.44 13.03
N LYS A 243 -8.24 10.43 13.34
CA LYS A 243 -8.29 11.22 14.58
C LYS A 243 -8.65 12.69 14.35
N ALA A 244 -9.39 13.03 13.27
CA ALA A 244 -9.85 14.40 13.05
C ALA A 244 -10.61 14.95 14.26
N GLY A 245 -10.36 16.20 14.61
CA GLY A 245 -10.91 16.90 15.78
C GLY A 245 -10.21 16.57 17.10
N ARG A 246 -9.42 15.50 17.19
CA ARG A 246 -8.67 15.17 18.42
C ARG A 246 -7.40 16.02 18.53
N PRO A 247 -6.89 16.23 19.74
CA PRO A 247 -5.62 16.94 19.95
C PRO A 247 -4.46 16.15 19.34
N CYS A 248 -3.55 16.86 18.67
CA CYS A 248 -2.31 16.31 18.15
C CYS A 248 -1.41 15.87 19.32
N PRO A 249 -0.90 14.63 19.33
CA PRO A 249 -0.07 14.14 20.42
C PRO A 249 1.26 14.89 20.57
N SER A 250 1.73 15.62 19.53
CA SER A 250 2.99 16.38 19.61
C SER A 250 2.82 17.85 20.01
N CYS A 251 1.68 18.51 19.73
CA CYS A 251 1.52 19.95 19.95
C CYS A 251 0.14 20.37 20.49
N GLY A 252 -0.76 19.45 20.77
CA GLY A 252 -2.11 19.71 21.30
C GLY A 252 -3.12 20.29 20.31
N ARG A 253 -2.71 20.87 19.18
CA ARG A 253 -3.64 21.45 18.20
C ARG A 253 -4.52 20.40 17.54
N ALA A 254 -5.77 20.77 17.19
CA ALA A 254 -6.69 19.84 16.57
C ALA A 254 -6.18 19.27 15.24
N ILE A 255 -6.25 17.96 15.10
CA ILE A 255 -5.97 17.25 13.86
C ILE A 255 -7.09 17.58 12.85
N GLN A 256 -6.72 17.92 11.63
CA GLN A 256 -7.63 18.24 10.54
C GLN A 256 -7.78 17.08 9.57
N ARG A 257 -8.98 16.95 8.99
CA ARG A 257 -9.22 16.08 7.84
C ARG A 257 -9.25 16.92 6.58
N LEU A 258 -8.32 16.67 5.68
CA LEU A 258 -8.32 17.27 4.35
C LEU A 258 -9.12 16.40 3.39
N PRO A 259 -10.01 16.99 2.57
CA PRO A 259 -10.76 16.26 1.55
C PRO A 259 -9.85 15.77 0.43
N GLY A 260 -10.32 14.78 -0.32
CA GLY A 260 -9.63 14.16 -1.45
C GLY A 260 -10.24 12.79 -1.73
N GLU A 261 -9.83 12.12 -2.82
CA GLU A 261 -10.27 10.75 -3.13
C GLU A 261 -10.10 9.81 -1.94
N ARG A 262 -9.02 10.02 -1.18
CA ARG A 262 -8.78 9.38 0.13
C ARG A 262 -8.37 10.43 1.13
N SER A 263 -9.16 10.55 2.21
CA SER A 263 -8.96 11.55 3.26
C SER A 263 -7.53 11.56 3.79
N SER A 264 -6.96 12.75 3.97
CA SER A 264 -5.70 12.95 4.68
C SER A 264 -5.98 13.52 6.06
N PHE A 265 -5.28 13.00 7.06
CA PHE A 265 -5.33 13.50 8.43
C PHE A 265 -4.02 14.22 8.71
N VAL A 266 -4.07 15.48 9.13
CA VAL A 266 -2.88 16.31 9.29
C VAL A 266 -2.97 17.18 10.54
N CYS A 267 -1.85 17.43 11.18
CA CYS A 267 -1.66 18.54 12.10
C CYS A 267 -0.92 19.66 11.36
N LEU A 268 -1.59 20.76 11.03
CA LEU A 268 -1.00 21.84 10.23
C LEU A 268 0.19 22.53 10.94
N SER A 269 0.28 22.44 12.25
CA SER A 269 1.43 22.92 13.02
C SER A 269 2.65 22.03 12.86
N CYS A 270 2.47 20.70 13.02
CA CYS A 270 3.55 19.72 12.92
C CYS A 270 3.93 19.38 11.46
N GLN A 271 2.98 19.55 10.55
CA GLN A 271 3.13 19.27 9.11
C GLN A 271 2.81 20.54 8.30
N PRO A 272 3.63 21.59 8.35
CA PRO A 272 3.34 22.84 7.65
C PRO A 272 3.33 22.64 6.14
N ARG A 273 2.41 23.34 5.49
CA ARG A 273 2.42 23.47 4.02
C ARG A 273 3.70 24.19 3.59
N GLU A 274 4.23 23.84 2.44
CA GLU A 274 5.29 24.59 1.84
C GLU A 274 4.77 26.01 1.51
N LYS A 275 5.49 27.05 1.92
CA LYS A 275 5.18 28.42 1.50
C LYS A 275 5.29 28.43 -0.03
N ARG A 276 4.23 28.80 -0.73
CA ARG A 276 4.34 29.09 -2.17
C ARG A 276 5.44 30.15 -2.32
N PRO A 277 6.40 29.98 -3.26
CA PRO A 277 7.28 31.08 -3.58
C PRO A 277 6.37 32.28 -3.90
N SER A 278 6.57 33.40 -3.21
CA SER A 278 5.91 34.64 -3.57
C SER A 278 6.32 34.92 -5.01
N TRP A 279 5.37 34.84 -5.93
CA TRP A 279 5.59 35.31 -7.28
C TRP A 279 5.93 36.81 -7.16
N ARG A 280 7.20 37.17 -7.34
CA ARG A 280 7.59 38.54 -7.56
C ARG A 280 7.52 38.74 -9.06
N PRO A 281 6.70 39.67 -9.58
CA PRO A 281 6.80 40.07 -10.99
C PRO A 281 8.25 40.50 -11.22
N ARG A 282 8.88 39.97 -12.24
CA ARG A 282 10.16 40.51 -12.70
C ARG A 282 9.90 41.96 -13.03
N GLY A 283 10.54 42.86 -12.29
CA GLY A 283 10.43 44.27 -12.52
C GLY A 283 10.64 44.60 -13.99
N GLY A 284 9.63 45.20 -14.60
CA GLY A 284 9.77 45.78 -15.91
C GLY A 284 10.90 46.78 -15.83
N ARG A 285 11.90 46.66 -16.71
CA ARG A 285 12.86 47.70 -16.95
C ARG A 285 12.04 48.90 -17.46
N SER A 286 11.97 49.95 -16.65
CA SER A 286 11.55 51.26 -17.10
C SER A 286 12.57 51.72 -18.11
N GLY A 287 12.22 51.66 -19.39
CA GLY A 287 12.97 52.34 -20.45
C GLY A 287 12.80 53.84 -20.22
N GLU A 288 13.89 54.53 -19.88
CA GLU A 288 13.99 55.96 -20.00
C GLU A 288 14.00 56.29 -21.50
N GLU A 289 12.88 56.77 -22.00
CA GLU A 289 12.86 57.55 -23.25
C GLU A 289 13.36 58.95 -22.94
N LYS A 290 14.59 59.25 -23.34
CA LYS A 290 15.10 60.61 -23.47
C LYS A 290 14.42 61.27 -24.66
N GLY A 291 13.64 62.34 -24.36
CA GLY A 291 13.14 63.24 -25.34
C GLY A 291 14.26 63.99 -26.04
N THR A 292 14.20 64.10 -27.34
CA THR A 292 14.84 65.15 -28.10
C THR A 292 13.78 65.89 -28.87
N GLU A 293 13.58 67.13 -28.43
CA GLU A 293 12.84 68.20 -29.03
C GLU A 293 13.68 68.74 -30.19
N GLU A 294 13.17 68.79 -31.41
CA GLU A 294 13.64 69.77 -32.44
C GLU A 294 12.49 70.20 -33.37
N ALA A 295 12.37 71.49 -33.40
CA ALA A 295 11.36 72.25 -34.10
C ALA A 295 11.72 72.43 -35.63
N ARG A 296 10.69 72.72 -36.39
CA ARG A 296 10.57 73.71 -37.51
C ARG A 296 9.67 73.14 -38.62
N ASN A 297 8.61 73.81 -38.84
CA ASN A 297 8.29 75.05 -39.54
C ASN A 297 7.82 74.82 -41.00
N SER A 298 6.71 75.53 -41.35
CA SER A 298 6.30 76.07 -42.65
C SER A 298 5.50 75.23 -43.65
N ARG A 299 4.29 75.53 -43.71
CA ARG A 299 3.30 75.98 -44.70
C ARG A 299 3.73 75.94 -46.23
N PRO A 300 2.80 76.03 -47.16
CA PRO A 300 1.43 76.54 -47.08
C PRO A 300 0.35 75.48 -47.30
#